data_80db403dbc7755299f38f7d3b606444d
#
_entry.id   80db403dbc7755299f38f7d3b606444d
#
_cell.length_a   1.000
_cell.length_b   1.000
_cell.length_c   1.000
_cell.angle_alpha   90.00
_cell.angle_beta   90.00
_cell.angle_gamma   90.00
#
_symmetry.space_group_name_H-M   'P 1'
#
loop_
_entity.id
_entity.type
_entity.pdbx_description
1 polymer ?
#
loop_
_entity_poly.entity_id
_entity_poly.type
_entity_poly.pdbx_seq_one_letter_code
_entity_poly.pdbx_strand_id
1 'polypeptide(L)'
;METEKRGEPTRAEVDQMPGPVVLEFGAAWCGYCQALRPGLTTLLEQYPQVRHLWIEDGKGKPLGRSFRVKLWPTLVFLRDGQVVQQVSRPGLAEVQQGLQAITSRE
;
A
#
# COMPACT_ATOMS: atom_id res chain seq x y z
N MET A 1 1.01 14.67 -0.43
CA MET A 1 1.48 13.43 -1.04
C MET A 1 0.61 13.05 -2.22
N GLU A 2 1.21 12.58 -3.27
CA GLU A 2 0.48 12.16 -4.45
C GLU A 2 0.40 10.65 -4.56
N THR A 3 -0.78 10.18 -4.95
CA THR A 3 -0.98 8.78 -5.27
C THR A 3 -0.69 8.60 -6.75
N GLU A 4 0.26 7.74 -7.07
CA GLU A 4 0.64 7.49 -8.45
C GLU A 4 -0.34 6.53 -9.10
N LYS A 5 -0.74 6.86 -10.32
CA LYS A 5 -1.70 6.05 -11.06
C LYS A 5 -1.16 5.63 -12.41
N ARG A 6 0.09 5.27 -12.43
CA ARG A 6 0.69 4.76 -13.63
C ARG A 6 0.26 3.33 -13.87
N GLY A 7 0.67 2.77 -14.97
CA GLY A 7 0.48 1.36 -15.19
C GLY A 7 1.04 0.56 -14.01
N GLU A 8 0.52 -0.63 -13.83
CA GLU A 8 0.92 -1.45 -12.70
C GLU A 8 2.41 -1.79 -12.79
N PRO A 9 3.18 -1.56 -11.74
CA PRO A 9 4.58 -1.96 -11.75
C PRO A 9 4.71 -3.47 -11.67
N THR A 10 5.85 -3.99 -12.12
CA THR A 10 6.15 -5.40 -11.92
C THR A 10 6.62 -5.63 -10.49
N ARG A 11 6.60 -6.88 -10.05
CA ARG A 11 7.13 -7.20 -8.73
C ARG A 11 8.61 -6.83 -8.64
N ALA A 12 9.38 -7.06 -9.70
CA ALA A 12 10.79 -6.70 -9.71
C ALA A 12 10.99 -5.20 -9.54
N GLU A 13 10.13 -4.40 -10.17
CA GLU A 13 10.21 -2.96 -10.02
C GLU A 13 9.91 -2.54 -8.58
N VAL A 14 8.91 -3.17 -7.96
CA VAL A 14 8.58 -2.88 -6.57
C VAL A 14 9.74 -3.23 -5.66
N ASP A 15 10.37 -4.38 -5.90
CA ASP A 15 11.48 -4.84 -5.07
C ASP A 15 12.66 -3.87 -5.10
N GLN A 16 12.75 -3.01 -6.11
CA GLN A 16 13.85 -2.07 -6.26
C GLN A 16 13.48 -0.64 -5.88
N MET A 17 12.27 -0.40 -5.42
CA MET A 17 11.87 0.94 -5.01
C MET A 17 12.57 1.33 -3.72
N PRO A 18 13.29 2.46 -3.71
CA PRO A 18 13.98 2.88 -2.49
C PRO A 18 13.04 3.55 -1.50
N GLY A 19 13.40 3.48 -0.23
CA GLY A 19 12.70 4.19 0.82
C GLY A 19 11.37 3.59 1.19
N PRO A 20 10.55 4.36 1.92
CA PRO A 20 9.25 3.86 2.39
C PRO A 20 8.20 3.94 1.30
N VAL A 21 7.50 2.82 1.10
CA VAL A 21 6.47 2.68 0.07
C VAL A 21 5.27 1.95 0.66
N VAL A 22 4.07 2.42 0.33
CA VAL A 22 2.83 1.73 0.65
C VAL A 22 2.14 1.39 -0.66
N LEU A 23 1.85 0.11 -0.86
CA LEU A 23 1.01 -0.33 -1.96
C LEU A 23 -0.39 -0.54 -1.41
N GLU A 24 -1.38 0.07 -2.07
CA GLU A 24 -2.77 -0.10 -1.69
C GLU A 24 -3.46 -0.90 -2.79
N PHE A 25 -3.75 -2.16 -2.50
CA PHE A 25 -4.45 -3.05 -3.44
C PHE A 25 -5.94 -2.99 -3.19
N GLY A 26 -6.71 -2.76 -4.25
CA GLY A 26 -8.14 -2.71 -4.11
C GLY A 26 -8.83 -2.55 -5.45
N ALA A 27 -10.09 -2.13 -5.39
CA ALA A 27 -10.88 -1.85 -6.57
C ALA A 27 -11.71 -0.59 -6.29
N ALA A 28 -11.96 0.18 -7.34
CA ALA A 28 -12.69 1.44 -7.18
C ALA A 28 -14.09 1.24 -6.61
N TRP A 29 -14.74 0.09 -6.93
CA TRP A 29 -16.09 -0.22 -6.48
C TRP A 29 -16.14 -0.91 -5.12
N CYS A 30 -15.00 -1.16 -4.50
CA CYS A 30 -14.92 -1.91 -3.25
C CYS A 30 -15.35 -1.01 -2.07
N GLY A 31 -16.38 -1.41 -1.37
CA GLY A 31 -16.89 -0.63 -0.24
C GLY A 31 -15.90 -0.49 0.90
N TYR A 32 -15.17 -1.56 1.22
CA TYR A 32 -14.14 -1.52 2.25
C TYR A 32 -13.02 -0.56 1.89
N CYS A 33 -12.65 -0.52 0.59
CA CYS A 33 -11.61 0.40 0.13
C CYS A 33 -12.07 1.85 0.28
N GLN A 34 -13.33 2.11 -0.10
CA GLN A 34 -13.89 3.45 0.01
C GLN A 34 -13.98 3.89 1.47
N ALA A 35 -14.32 2.97 2.35
CA ALA A 35 -14.44 3.28 3.78
C ALA A 35 -13.08 3.62 4.40
N LEU A 36 -12.02 2.97 3.96
CA LEU A 36 -10.68 3.21 4.50
C LEU A 36 -10.10 4.53 4.01
N ARG A 37 -10.45 4.93 2.80
CA ARG A 37 -9.74 6.00 2.09
C ARG A 37 -9.62 7.33 2.84
N PRO A 38 -10.69 7.87 3.46
CA PRO A 38 -10.53 9.17 4.14
C PRO A 38 -9.50 9.15 5.26
N GLY A 39 -9.54 8.11 6.11
CA GLY A 39 -8.59 7.99 7.20
C GLY A 39 -7.18 7.72 6.71
N LEU A 40 -7.05 6.89 5.68
CA LEU A 40 -5.77 6.59 5.09
C LEU A 40 -5.13 7.86 4.52
N THR A 41 -5.93 8.65 3.79
CA THR A 41 -5.44 9.90 3.21
C THR A 41 -4.92 10.84 4.29
N THR A 42 -5.68 10.98 5.39
CA THR A 42 -5.28 11.84 6.49
C THR A 42 -3.97 11.37 7.11
N LEU A 43 -3.83 10.06 7.32
CA LEU A 43 -2.60 9.53 7.88
C LEU A 43 -1.41 9.73 6.95
N LEU A 44 -1.62 9.49 5.65
CA LEU A 44 -0.53 9.65 4.68
C LEU A 44 -0.02 11.09 4.61
N GLU A 45 -0.89 12.06 4.87
CA GLU A 45 -0.47 13.46 4.89
C GLU A 45 0.56 13.74 5.97
N GLN A 46 0.58 12.92 7.02
CA GLN A 46 1.55 13.05 8.10
C GLN A 46 2.88 12.37 7.79
N TYR A 47 2.97 11.67 6.66
CA TYR A 47 4.16 10.94 6.25
C TYR A 47 4.50 11.29 4.81
N PRO A 48 4.86 12.57 4.56
CA PRO A 48 5.09 13.01 3.17
C PRO A 48 6.24 12.31 2.46
N GLN A 49 7.13 11.67 3.21
CA GLN A 49 8.24 10.94 2.61
C GLN A 49 7.82 9.58 2.07
N VAL A 50 6.61 9.11 2.42
CA VAL A 50 6.13 7.80 1.98
C VAL A 50 5.54 7.91 0.58
N ARG A 51 5.98 7.03 -0.32
CA ARG A 51 5.43 6.93 -1.66
C ARG A 51 4.20 6.01 -1.59
N HIS A 52 3.07 6.50 -2.05
CA HIS A 52 1.80 5.76 -2.01
C HIS A 52 1.38 5.40 -3.42
N LEU A 53 1.17 4.12 -3.67
CA LEU A 53 0.75 3.62 -4.97
C LEU A 53 -0.59 2.91 -4.82
N TRP A 54 -1.57 3.37 -5.60
CA TRP A 54 -2.84 2.67 -5.73
C TRP A 54 -2.72 1.62 -6.83
N ILE A 55 -3.02 0.37 -6.49
CA ILE A 55 -2.95 -0.74 -7.44
C ILE A 55 -4.34 -1.31 -7.60
N GLU A 56 -4.91 -1.15 -8.79
CA GLU A 56 -6.18 -1.80 -9.11
C GLU A 56 -5.91 -3.29 -9.18
N ASP A 57 -6.53 -4.05 -8.28
CA ASP A 57 -6.32 -5.49 -8.24
C ASP A 57 -7.51 -6.20 -8.87
N GLY A 58 -7.37 -7.48 -9.13
CA GLY A 58 -8.42 -8.27 -9.73
C GLY A 58 -7.91 -9.58 -10.23
N LYS A 59 -8.82 -10.37 -10.80
CA LYS A 59 -8.48 -11.65 -11.35
C LYS A 59 -7.44 -11.47 -12.46
N GLY A 60 -6.38 -12.25 -12.40
CA GLY A 60 -5.33 -12.20 -13.42
C GLY A 60 -4.32 -11.08 -13.28
N LYS A 61 -4.42 -10.27 -12.23
CA LYS A 61 -3.48 -9.18 -12.01
C LYS A 61 -2.25 -9.72 -11.29
N PRO A 62 -1.07 -9.64 -11.93
CA PRO A 62 0.11 -10.34 -11.39
C PRO A 62 0.68 -9.74 -10.11
N LEU A 63 0.62 -8.42 -9.94
CA LEU A 63 1.26 -7.83 -8.78
C LEU A 63 0.57 -8.23 -7.48
N GLY A 64 -0.76 -8.13 -7.43
CA GLY A 64 -1.50 -8.56 -6.26
C GLY A 64 -1.26 -10.03 -5.95
N ARG A 65 -1.21 -10.86 -7.00
CA ARG A 65 -0.93 -12.26 -6.82
C ARG A 65 0.46 -12.51 -6.23
N SER A 66 1.44 -11.70 -6.62
CA SER A 66 2.81 -11.86 -6.14
C SER A 66 2.92 -11.58 -4.65
N PHE A 67 1.97 -10.83 -4.08
CA PHE A 67 1.89 -10.58 -2.64
C PHE A 67 0.81 -11.42 -1.97
N ARG A 68 0.19 -12.33 -2.71
CA ARG A 68 -0.87 -13.21 -2.22
C ARG A 68 -2.06 -12.42 -1.67
N VAL A 69 -2.40 -11.32 -2.33
CA VAL A 69 -3.55 -10.51 -1.97
C VAL A 69 -4.82 -11.29 -2.23
N LYS A 70 -5.69 -11.38 -1.23
CA LYS A 70 -6.97 -12.10 -1.35
C LYS A 70 -8.17 -11.26 -0.95
N LEU A 71 -7.96 -10.26 -0.14
CA LEU A 71 -9.03 -9.38 0.33
C LEU A 71 -8.66 -7.94 0.02
N TRP A 72 -9.67 -7.10 -0.12
CA TRP A 72 -9.47 -5.68 -0.40
C TRP A 72 -10.08 -4.84 0.70
N PRO A 73 -9.45 -3.74 1.07
CA PRO A 73 -8.11 -3.35 0.65
C PRO A 73 -7.04 -4.17 1.37
N THR A 74 -5.91 -4.36 0.72
CA THR A 74 -4.71 -4.89 1.36
C THR A 74 -3.62 -3.85 1.21
N LEU A 75 -2.99 -3.49 2.31
CA LEU A 75 -1.87 -2.56 2.31
C LEU A 75 -0.59 -3.34 2.53
N VAL A 76 0.39 -3.07 1.66
CA VAL A 76 1.74 -3.65 1.79
C VAL A 76 2.68 -2.50 2.09
N PHE A 77 3.33 -2.58 3.25
CA PHE A 77 4.27 -1.56 3.70
C PHE A 77 5.69 -2.05 3.43
N LEU A 78 6.42 -1.30 2.61
CA LEU A 78 7.77 -1.70 2.21
C LEU A 78 8.80 -0.65 2.58
N ARG A 79 10.02 -1.11 2.76
CA ARG A 79 11.16 -0.22 2.94
C ARG A 79 12.31 -0.78 2.13
N ASP A 80 12.78 -0.01 1.17
CA ASP A 80 13.85 -0.43 0.26
C ASP A 80 13.53 -1.78 -0.38
N GLY A 81 12.28 -1.94 -0.82
CA GLY A 81 11.82 -3.15 -1.50
C GLY A 81 11.49 -4.32 -0.60
N GLN A 82 11.71 -4.19 0.71
CA GLN A 82 11.44 -5.28 1.66
C GLN A 82 10.09 -5.10 2.31
N VAL A 83 9.27 -6.14 2.33
CA VAL A 83 7.97 -6.09 3.01
C VAL A 83 8.20 -6.07 4.50
N VAL A 84 7.74 -5.01 5.15
CA VAL A 84 7.82 -4.86 6.60
C VAL A 84 6.52 -5.30 7.25
N GLN A 85 5.39 -5.01 6.61
CA GLN A 85 4.08 -5.37 7.13
C GLN A 85 3.10 -5.46 5.98
N GLN A 86 2.17 -6.40 6.08
CA GLN A 86 1.09 -6.54 5.09
C GLN A 86 -0.19 -6.85 5.85
N VAL A 87 -1.23 -6.04 5.62
CA VAL A 87 -2.48 -6.15 6.36
C VAL A 87 -3.65 -6.05 5.41
N SER A 88 -4.59 -6.99 5.52
CA SER A 88 -5.84 -6.94 4.77
C SER A 88 -6.92 -6.32 5.63
N ARG A 89 -7.66 -5.35 5.04
CA ARG A 89 -8.75 -4.66 5.71
C ARG A 89 -8.32 -4.09 7.06
N PRO A 90 -7.25 -3.27 7.08
CA PRO A 90 -6.69 -2.78 8.33
C PRO A 90 -7.58 -1.75 9.00
N GLY A 91 -7.49 -1.66 10.33
CA GLY A 91 -7.95 -0.49 11.03
C GLY A 91 -6.90 0.61 10.93
N LEU A 92 -7.27 1.83 11.29
CA LEU A 92 -6.35 2.96 11.16
C LEU A 92 -5.14 2.83 12.08
N ALA A 93 -5.30 2.18 13.24
CA ALA A 93 -4.16 1.95 14.13
C ALA A 93 -3.11 1.07 13.45
N GLU A 94 -3.56 0.04 12.72
CA GLU A 94 -2.64 -0.83 12.00
C GLU A 94 -1.95 -0.09 10.86
N VAL A 95 -2.69 0.80 10.18
CA VAL A 95 -2.11 1.63 9.13
C VAL A 95 -1.01 2.50 9.71
N GLN A 96 -1.29 3.13 10.85
CA GLN A 96 -0.29 3.99 11.48
C GLN A 96 0.94 3.20 11.90
N GLN A 97 0.76 2.01 12.43
CA GLN A 97 1.88 1.15 12.81
C GLN A 97 2.75 0.82 11.60
N GLY A 98 2.12 0.50 10.47
CA GLY A 98 2.87 0.21 9.25
C GLY A 98 3.65 1.42 8.77
N LEU A 99 3.02 2.60 8.78
CA LEU A 99 3.70 3.82 8.35
C LEU A 99 4.89 4.13 9.26
N GLN A 100 4.72 3.95 10.56
CA GLN A 100 5.82 4.17 11.50
C GLN A 100 6.96 3.19 11.24
N ALA A 101 6.61 1.93 10.97
CA ALA A 101 7.62 0.88 10.77
C ALA A 101 8.49 1.17 9.56
N ILE A 102 7.91 1.69 8.48
CA ILE A 102 8.70 1.92 7.25
C ILE A 102 9.38 3.28 7.24
N THR A 103 9.05 4.15 8.18
CA THR A 103 9.69 5.47 8.26
C THR A 103 10.64 5.58 9.43
N SER A 104 10.74 4.55 10.26
CA SER A 104 11.68 4.51 11.37
C SER A 104 13.11 4.53 10.86
N ARG A 105 13.99 5.13 11.62
CA ARG A 105 15.40 5.21 11.26
C ARG A 105 16.25 4.08 11.78
N GLU A 106 15.64 3.16 12.42
CA GLU A 106 16.36 2.06 13.03
C GLU A 106 16.95 1.12 12.05
#